data_76ad30661b598ff3ef5a31b83620abdc
#
_entry.id   76ad30661b598ff3ef5a31b83620abdc
#
_cell.length_a   1.000
_cell.length_b   1.000
_cell.length_c   1.000
_cell.angle_alpha   90.00
_cell.angle_beta   90.00
_cell.angle_gamma   90.00
#
_symmetry.space_group_name_H-M   'P 1'
#
loop_
_entity.id
_entity.type
_entity.pdbx_description
1 polymer ?
#
loop_
_entity_poly.entity_id
_entity_poly.type
_entity_poly.pdbx_seq_one_letter_code
_entity_poly.pdbx_strand_id
1 'polypeptide(L)'
;MTAHLDDATLTHHLAQSTADLLKGIRNVGALRDRALGDAGDDLAQNWIARVLEQHRPDDGFLSEEAADNPERLGKDRVWIIDPLDGTREYATGRQDWAIHIALVENGVPTHAAVGLPDLGVVFLSSDARAVSGPYAKRIVVSHNRAPAVAHHVAEKLGFVTSPLGSAGAKAMHVLIGDYDAYIHAGGQYEWDSAAPVGVCKAAGLHCSRLDGSELLYNNKDTYMPDILICRPELADDILEMA
;
A
#
# COMPACT_ATOMS: atom_id res chain seq x y z
N MET A 1 -10.58 11.05 -29.44
CA MET A 1 -9.17 11.07 -29.02
C MET A 1 -9.18 11.14 -27.49
N THR A 2 -8.85 10.06 -26.79
CA THR A 2 -8.64 10.08 -25.34
C THR A 2 -7.42 10.97 -25.06
N ALA A 3 -7.57 11.94 -24.15
CA ALA A 3 -6.44 12.77 -23.74
C ALA A 3 -5.35 11.86 -23.16
N HIS A 4 -4.10 12.09 -23.55
CA HIS A 4 -2.97 11.40 -22.98
C HIS A 4 -2.81 11.87 -21.52
N LEU A 5 -3.15 11.02 -20.56
CA LEU A 5 -2.94 11.29 -19.15
C LEU A 5 -1.46 11.07 -18.82
N ASP A 6 -0.83 11.99 -18.10
CA ASP A 6 0.48 11.73 -17.50
C ASP A 6 0.39 10.68 -16.40
N ASP A 7 1.53 10.16 -15.95
CA ASP A 7 1.56 9.04 -15.00
C ASP A 7 1.00 9.43 -13.63
N ALA A 8 1.26 10.64 -13.16
CA ALA A 8 0.71 11.12 -11.89
C ALA A 8 -0.82 11.22 -11.93
N THR A 9 -1.36 11.81 -13.00
CA THR A 9 -2.80 11.92 -13.22
C THR A 9 -3.45 10.54 -13.38
N LEU A 10 -2.82 9.64 -14.14
CA LEU A 10 -3.32 8.27 -14.34
C LEU A 10 -3.35 7.50 -13.03
N THR A 11 -2.28 7.56 -12.23
CA THR A 11 -2.19 6.93 -10.90
C THR A 11 -3.32 7.42 -9.98
N HIS A 12 -3.56 8.72 -9.93
CA HIS A 12 -4.65 9.30 -9.16
C HIS A 12 -6.03 8.82 -9.65
N HIS A 13 -6.28 8.91 -10.97
CA HIS A 13 -7.55 8.50 -11.54
C HIS A 13 -7.86 7.02 -11.31
N LEU A 14 -6.87 6.14 -11.40
CA LEU A 14 -7.01 4.73 -11.10
C LEU A 14 -7.42 4.51 -9.64
N ALA A 15 -6.71 5.11 -8.70
CA ALA A 15 -7.01 4.96 -7.27
C ALA A 15 -8.40 5.51 -6.92
N GLN A 16 -8.73 6.72 -7.40
CA GLN A 16 -10.01 7.37 -7.10
C GLN A 16 -11.20 6.62 -7.73
N SER A 17 -11.11 6.27 -9.02
CA SER A 17 -12.23 5.58 -9.70
C SER A 17 -12.44 4.17 -9.16
N THR A 18 -11.37 3.46 -8.76
CA THR A 18 -11.48 2.16 -8.10
C THR A 18 -12.14 2.30 -6.72
N ALA A 19 -11.78 3.34 -5.95
CA ALA A 19 -12.42 3.64 -4.67
C ALA A 19 -13.93 3.88 -4.81
N ASP A 20 -14.33 4.67 -5.80
CA ASP A 20 -15.73 4.96 -6.06
C ASP A 20 -16.52 3.71 -6.50
N LEU A 21 -15.91 2.88 -7.35
CA LEU A 21 -16.47 1.60 -7.79
C LEU A 21 -16.72 0.67 -6.62
N LEU A 22 -15.71 0.41 -5.78
CA LEU A 22 -15.77 -0.51 -4.64
C LEU A 22 -16.78 -0.01 -3.58
N LYS A 23 -16.82 1.29 -3.27
CA LYS A 23 -17.84 1.88 -2.40
C LYS A 23 -19.23 1.72 -2.98
N GLY A 24 -19.37 1.94 -4.29
CA GLY A 24 -20.65 1.79 -4.99
C GLY A 24 -21.22 0.38 -4.84
N ILE A 25 -20.40 -0.65 -5.10
CA ILE A 25 -20.79 -2.06 -4.99
C ILE A 25 -21.18 -2.41 -3.54
N ARG A 26 -20.35 -2.05 -2.57
CA ARG A 26 -20.61 -2.32 -1.16
C ARG A 26 -21.91 -1.67 -0.67
N ASN A 27 -22.17 -0.42 -1.09
CA ASN A 27 -23.33 0.34 -0.67
C ASN A 27 -24.66 -0.19 -1.27
N VAL A 28 -24.63 -0.87 -2.41
CA VAL A 28 -25.83 -1.54 -2.98
C VAL A 28 -26.32 -2.64 -2.02
N GLY A 29 -25.43 -3.29 -1.27
CA GLY A 29 -25.79 -4.29 -0.28
C GLY A 29 -26.35 -5.59 -0.86
N ALA A 30 -26.14 -5.84 -2.16
CA ALA A 30 -26.60 -7.06 -2.85
C ALA A 30 -25.75 -8.28 -2.52
N LEU A 31 -24.47 -8.09 -2.20
CA LEU A 31 -23.52 -9.12 -1.80
C LEU A 31 -23.03 -8.85 -0.38
N ARG A 32 -22.55 -9.89 0.30
CA ARG A 32 -21.99 -9.82 1.66
C ARG A 32 -20.83 -10.80 1.83
N ASP A 33 -20.05 -10.59 2.86
CA ASP A 33 -18.97 -11.47 3.27
C ASP A 33 -18.06 -11.85 2.08
N ARG A 34 -17.64 -13.08 1.98
CA ARG A 34 -16.74 -13.54 0.93
C ARG A 34 -17.20 -13.18 -0.49
N ALA A 35 -18.49 -13.30 -0.79
CA ALA A 35 -19.00 -12.99 -2.13
C ALA A 35 -18.86 -11.49 -2.48
N LEU A 36 -18.91 -10.60 -1.50
CA LEU A 36 -18.64 -9.18 -1.68
C LEU A 36 -17.15 -8.93 -1.90
N GLY A 37 -16.29 -9.60 -1.14
CA GLY A 37 -14.82 -9.53 -1.32
C GLY A 37 -14.42 -9.98 -2.72
N ASP A 38 -14.75 -11.22 -3.08
CA ASP A 38 -14.43 -11.82 -4.39
C ASP A 38 -14.92 -10.91 -5.56
N ALA A 39 -16.11 -10.33 -5.45
CA ALA A 39 -16.64 -9.41 -6.46
C ALA A 39 -15.90 -8.05 -6.49
N GLY A 40 -15.45 -7.58 -5.34
CA GLY A 40 -14.64 -6.36 -5.23
C GLY A 40 -13.29 -6.53 -5.92
N ASP A 41 -12.59 -7.60 -5.61
CA ASP A 41 -11.31 -7.97 -6.21
C ASP A 41 -11.43 -8.06 -7.74
N ASP A 42 -12.39 -8.87 -8.23
CA ASP A 42 -12.62 -9.07 -9.67
C ASP A 42 -12.90 -7.75 -10.40
N LEU A 43 -13.77 -6.90 -9.85
CA LEU A 43 -14.17 -5.66 -10.52
C LEU A 43 -13.05 -4.62 -10.49
N ALA A 44 -12.37 -4.47 -9.37
CA ALA A 44 -11.25 -3.55 -9.24
C ALA A 44 -10.10 -3.94 -10.15
N GLN A 45 -9.72 -5.23 -10.14
CA GLN A 45 -8.69 -5.79 -11.00
C GLN A 45 -9.01 -5.55 -12.48
N ASN A 46 -10.22 -5.92 -12.93
CA ASN A 46 -10.60 -5.76 -14.33
C ASN A 46 -10.63 -4.29 -14.76
N TRP A 47 -11.11 -3.40 -13.91
CA TRP A 47 -11.11 -1.96 -14.18
C TRP A 47 -9.69 -1.42 -14.37
N ILE A 48 -8.81 -1.65 -13.40
CA ILE A 48 -7.43 -1.14 -13.42
C ILE A 48 -6.67 -1.70 -14.63
N ALA A 49 -6.75 -3.03 -14.86
CA ALA A 49 -6.07 -3.68 -15.97
C ALA A 49 -6.51 -3.11 -17.33
N ARG A 50 -7.81 -2.87 -17.56
CA ARG A 50 -8.32 -2.30 -18.81
C ARG A 50 -7.87 -0.86 -19.04
N VAL A 51 -7.83 -0.05 -18.01
CA VAL A 51 -7.35 1.33 -18.11
C VAL A 51 -5.86 1.35 -18.43
N LEU A 52 -5.06 0.52 -17.74
CA LEU A 52 -3.61 0.42 -18.01
C LEU A 52 -3.32 -0.13 -19.41
N GLU A 53 -4.01 -1.17 -19.86
CA GLU A 53 -3.90 -1.71 -21.21
C GLU A 53 -4.15 -0.62 -22.29
N GLN A 54 -5.09 0.27 -22.05
CA GLN A 54 -5.42 1.36 -22.97
C GLN A 54 -4.41 2.49 -22.96
N HIS A 55 -3.87 2.87 -21.79
CA HIS A 55 -3.03 4.05 -21.63
C HIS A 55 -1.52 3.74 -21.60
N ARG A 56 -1.14 2.52 -21.22
CA ARG A 56 0.26 2.06 -21.01
C ARG A 56 0.46 0.63 -21.53
N PRO A 57 0.12 0.33 -22.80
CA PRO A 57 0.17 -1.03 -23.34
C PRO A 57 1.57 -1.65 -23.35
N ASP A 58 2.61 -0.81 -23.30
CA ASP A 58 4.01 -1.26 -23.36
C ASP A 58 4.65 -1.44 -21.98
N ASP A 59 4.00 -0.99 -20.89
CA ASP A 59 4.49 -1.15 -19.52
C ASP A 59 4.28 -2.59 -19.03
N GLY A 60 5.08 -3.01 -18.05
CA GLY A 60 4.86 -4.25 -17.31
C GLY A 60 3.70 -4.13 -16.33
N PHE A 61 3.16 -5.28 -15.91
CA PHE A 61 2.04 -5.33 -14.98
C PHE A 61 2.25 -6.47 -13.97
N LEU A 62 2.09 -6.17 -12.69
CA LEU A 62 2.07 -7.11 -11.57
C LEU A 62 0.91 -6.74 -10.65
N SER A 63 0.07 -7.71 -10.32
CA SER A 63 -1.06 -7.49 -9.43
C SER A 63 -1.32 -8.74 -8.59
N GLU A 64 -1.88 -8.55 -7.39
CA GLU A 64 -2.31 -9.65 -6.52
C GLU A 64 -3.30 -10.57 -7.24
N GLU A 65 -4.26 -9.99 -7.97
CA GLU A 65 -5.39 -10.69 -8.59
C GLU A 65 -5.14 -11.15 -10.04
N ALA A 66 -3.89 -11.05 -10.52
CA ALA A 66 -3.53 -11.48 -11.87
C ALA A 66 -2.45 -12.55 -11.87
N ALA A 67 -2.52 -13.47 -12.85
CA ALA A 67 -1.40 -14.36 -13.08
C ALA A 67 -0.15 -13.56 -13.46
N ASP A 68 0.98 -13.81 -12.79
CA ASP A 68 2.23 -13.13 -13.07
C ASP A 68 2.73 -13.44 -14.49
N ASN A 69 3.08 -12.37 -15.24
CA ASN A 69 3.76 -12.49 -16.52
C ASN A 69 5.24 -12.14 -16.36
N PRO A 70 6.16 -13.15 -16.47
CA PRO A 70 7.59 -12.92 -16.32
C PRO A 70 8.20 -11.90 -17.29
N GLU A 71 7.53 -11.54 -18.38
CA GLU A 71 7.98 -10.51 -19.32
C GLU A 71 8.16 -9.15 -18.64
N ARG A 72 7.43 -8.89 -17.54
CA ARG A 72 7.60 -7.67 -16.72
C ARG A 72 9.03 -7.48 -16.21
N LEU A 73 9.78 -8.56 -16.00
CA LEU A 73 11.16 -8.50 -15.50
C LEU A 73 12.13 -7.85 -16.50
N GLY A 74 11.77 -7.81 -17.78
CA GLY A 74 12.52 -7.12 -18.83
C GLY A 74 12.05 -5.71 -19.11
N LYS A 75 11.12 -5.16 -18.32
CA LYS A 75 10.55 -3.82 -18.49
C LYS A 75 11.15 -2.84 -17.49
N ASP A 76 11.53 -1.65 -17.98
CA ASP A 76 11.99 -0.56 -17.12
C ASP A 76 10.85 0.07 -16.31
N ARG A 77 9.61 -0.08 -16.79
CA ARG A 77 8.38 0.48 -16.21
C ARG A 77 7.40 -0.64 -15.92
N VAL A 78 6.97 -0.75 -14.67
CA VAL A 78 6.03 -1.81 -14.22
C VAL A 78 4.99 -1.21 -13.27
N TRP A 79 3.72 -1.43 -13.56
CA TRP A 79 2.64 -1.12 -12.65
C TRP A 79 2.47 -2.26 -11.66
N ILE A 80 2.62 -1.95 -10.36
CA ILE A 80 2.43 -2.91 -9.26
C ILE A 80 1.18 -2.49 -8.49
N ILE A 81 0.21 -3.39 -8.43
CA ILE A 81 -1.16 -3.09 -8.03
C ILE A 81 -1.65 -4.07 -6.96
N ASP A 82 -2.27 -3.53 -5.92
CA ASP A 82 -3.20 -4.27 -5.08
C ASP A 82 -4.58 -3.61 -5.26
N PRO A 83 -5.51 -4.26 -5.97
CA PRO A 83 -6.80 -3.66 -6.28
C PRO A 83 -7.67 -3.42 -5.05
N LEU A 84 -7.52 -4.26 -4.01
CA LEU A 84 -8.30 -4.21 -2.77
C LEU A 84 -7.51 -4.80 -1.60
N ASP A 85 -6.49 -4.07 -1.11
CA ASP A 85 -5.77 -4.44 0.12
C ASP A 85 -6.72 -4.41 1.33
N GLY A 86 -6.87 -5.56 1.97
CA GLY A 86 -7.82 -5.76 3.04
C GLY A 86 -9.19 -6.21 2.56
N THR A 87 -9.25 -7.16 1.62
CA THR A 87 -10.50 -7.76 1.11
C THR A 87 -11.43 -8.21 2.23
N ARG A 88 -10.88 -8.78 3.31
CA ARG A 88 -11.65 -9.20 4.47
C ARG A 88 -12.27 -8.01 5.21
N GLU A 89 -11.53 -6.96 5.42
CA GLU A 89 -11.96 -5.72 6.05
C GLU A 89 -13.09 -5.07 5.24
N TYR A 90 -12.90 -4.98 3.93
CA TYR A 90 -13.92 -4.51 2.99
C TYR A 90 -15.20 -5.36 3.06
N ALA A 91 -15.06 -6.69 2.96
CA ALA A 91 -16.18 -7.64 2.95
C ALA A 91 -17.00 -7.63 4.24
N THR A 92 -16.37 -7.34 5.38
CA THR A 92 -17.02 -7.28 6.71
C THR A 92 -17.46 -5.88 7.12
N GLY A 93 -17.39 -4.88 6.21
CA GLY A 93 -17.85 -3.52 6.47
C GLY A 93 -16.93 -2.71 7.38
N ARG A 94 -15.68 -3.12 7.55
CA ARG A 94 -14.64 -2.34 8.24
C ARG A 94 -14.19 -1.19 7.35
N GLN A 95 -13.45 -0.23 7.94
CA GLN A 95 -13.00 0.97 7.26
C GLN A 95 -11.50 0.93 6.90
N ASP A 96 -10.76 -0.05 7.41
CA ASP A 96 -9.31 -0.20 7.30
C ASP A 96 -8.93 -1.11 6.12
N TRP A 97 -9.32 -0.68 4.91
CA TRP A 97 -8.96 -1.27 3.62
C TRP A 97 -8.46 -0.19 2.66
N ALA A 98 -7.70 -0.58 1.66
CA ALA A 98 -7.04 0.37 0.76
C ALA A 98 -7.01 -0.11 -0.70
N ILE A 99 -6.56 0.78 -1.59
CA ILE A 99 -6.25 0.51 -2.99
C ILE A 99 -4.81 0.96 -3.21
N HIS A 100 -3.99 0.11 -3.81
CA HIS A 100 -2.59 0.42 -4.09
C HIS A 100 -2.35 0.51 -5.59
N ILE A 101 -1.86 1.64 -6.05
CA ILE A 101 -1.44 1.87 -7.44
C ILE A 101 -0.02 2.41 -7.41
N ALA A 102 0.94 1.68 -7.97
CA ALA A 102 2.32 2.14 -8.08
C ALA A 102 2.86 1.93 -9.50
N LEU A 103 3.44 2.97 -10.08
CA LEU A 103 4.38 2.84 -11.20
C LEU A 103 5.78 2.72 -10.61
N VAL A 104 6.43 1.62 -10.92
CA VAL A 104 7.81 1.31 -10.54
C VAL A 104 8.70 1.46 -11.77
N GLU A 105 9.74 2.27 -11.66
CA GLU A 105 10.74 2.46 -12.69
C GLU A 105 12.11 2.07 -12.15
N ASN A 106 12.79 1.14 -12.83
CA ASN A 106 14.09 0.62 -12.40
C ASN A 106 14.10 0.13 -10.94
N GLY A 107 13.03 -0.54 -10.51
CA GLY A 107 12.89 -1.10 -9.16
C GLY A 107 12.44 -0.12 -8.07
N VAL A 108 12.18 1.14 -8.40
CA VAL A 108 11.78 2.18 -7.44
C VAL A 108 10.39 2.75 -7.78
N PRO A 109 9.45 2.86 -6.83
CA PRO A 109 8.18 3.54 -7.05
C PRO A 109 8.38 5.02 -7.34
N THR A 110 8.01 5.49 -8.53
CA THR A 110 8.13 6.89 -8.98
C THR A 110 6.81 7.64 -8.90
N HIS A 111 5.71 6.96 -9.20
CA HIS A 111 4.35 7.49 -9.03
C HIS A 111 3.53 6.48 -8.23
N ALA A 112 2.98 6.92 -7.13
CA ALA A 112 2.23 6.05 -6.24
C ALA A 112 0.97 6.72 -5.70
N ALA A 113 -0.08 5.94 -5.54
CA ALA A 113 -1.32 6.33 -4.88
C ALA A 113 -1.80 5.24 -3.92
N VAL A 114 -2.21 5.66 -2.74
CA VAL A 114 -2.94 4.82 -1.77
C VAL A 114 -4.29 5.45 -1.52
N GLY A 115 -5.34 4.78 -1.97
CA GLY A 115 -6.71 5.18 -1.67
C GLY A 115 -7.16 4.61 -0.33
N LEU A 116 -7.73 5.46 0.55
CA LEU A 116 -8.48 5.04 1.74
C LEU A 116 -9.95 5.46 1.57
N PRO A 117 -10.78 4.62 0.92
CA PRO A 117 -12.08 5.04 0.46
C PRO A 117 -13.06 5.43 1.57
N ASP A 118 -12.98 4.79 2.73
CA ASP A 118 -13.85 5.14 3.86
C ASP A 118 -13.46 6.44 4.56
N LEU A 119 -12.21 6.90 4.41
CA LEU A 119 -11.80 8.25 4.77
C LEU A 119 -12.09 9.26 3.65
N GLY A 120 -12.44 8.79 2.45
CA GLY A 120 -12.71 9.65 1.28
C GLY A 120 -11.46 10.35 0.75
N VAL A 121 -10.28 9.76 0.89
CA VAL A 121 -8.99 10.35 0.53
C VAL A 121 -8.16 9.41 -0.34
N VAL A 122 -7.40 9.99 -1.27
CA VAL A 122 -6.32 9.34 -2.00
C VAL A 122 -5.03 10.08 -1.68
N PHE A 123 -4.04 9.37 -1.13
CA PHE A 123 -2.70 9.89 -0.88
C PHE A 123 -1.84 9.64 -2.12
N LEU A 124 -1.16 10.68 -2.59
CA LEU A 124 -0.33 10.64 -3.79
C LEU A 124 1.13 10.92 -3.45
N SER A 125 2.07 10.24 -4.11
CA SER A 125 3.50 10.55 -3.96
C SER A 125 3.86 11.96 -4.44
N SER A 126 3.05 12.56 -5.32
CA SER A 126 3.29 13.92 -5.86
C SER A 126 3.10 15.04 -4.84
N ASP A 127 2.24 14.88 -3.85
CA ASP A 127 1.85 15.93 -2.91
C ASP A 127 1.82 15.48 -1.43
N ALA A 128 2.10 14.23 -1.14
CA ALA A 128 2.15 13.70 0.21
C ALA A 128 3.14 14.46 1.10
N ARG A 129 2.73 14.72 2.33
CA ARG A 129 3.57 15.33 3.37
C ARG A 129 3.32 14.61 4.68
N ALA A 130 4.38 14.14 5.31
CA ALA A 130 4.27 13.55 6.64
C ALA A 130 3.97 14.61 7.68
N VAL A 131 3.12 14.25 8.64
CA VAL A 131 2.82 15.13 9.78
C VAL A 131 4.05 15.22 10.67
N SER A 132 4.41 16.45 11.05
CA SER A 132 5.43 16.75 12.05
C SER A 132 4.77 17.12 13.39
N GLY A 133 5.46 16.86 14.51
CA GLY A 133 4.91 17.19 15.83
C GLY A 133 5.28 16.13 16.88
N PRO A 134 4.61 16.15 18.04
CA PRO A 134 4.87 15.16 19.09
C PRO A 134 4.55 13.74 18.62
N TYR A 135 5.23 12.76 19.20
CA TYR A 135 4.96 11.36 18.94
C TYR A 135 3.56 10.94 19.46
N ALA A 136 2.85 10.16 18.66
CA ALA A 136 1.63 9.48 19.09
C ALA A 136 1.92 8.39 20.14
N LYS A 137 3.19 7.93 20.21
CA LYS A 137 3.69 6.82 21.03
C LYS A 137 2.99 5.50 20.71
N ARG A 138 2.77 5.26 19.43
CA ARG A 138 2.03 4.11 18.94
C ARG A 138 2.73 3.51 17.71
N ILE A 139 2.81 2.18 17.71
CA ILE A 139 3.27 1.38 16.57
C ILE A 139 2.07 0.61 16.02
N VAL A 140 1.77 0.78 14.73
CA VAL A 140 0.72 0.01 14.08
C VAL A 140 1.26 -1.34 13.60
N VAL A 141 0.46 -2.39 13.80
CA VAL A 141 0.79 -3.78 13.44
C VAL A 141 -0.40 -4.46 12.77
N SER A 142 -0.15 -5.58 12.11
CA SER A 142 -1.24 -6.37 11.52
C SER A 142 -2.14 -6.95 12.61
N HIS A 143 -3.45 -6.95 12.35
CA HIS A 143 -4.46 -7.56 13.24
C HIS A 143 -4.16 -9.03 13.57
N ASN A 144 -3.74 -9.80 12.59
CA ASN A 144 -3.60 -11.24 12.72
C ASN A 144 -2.15 -11.72 12.90
N ARG A 145 -1.16 -10.84 12.67
CA ARG A 145 0.27 -11.18 12.63
C ARG A 145 1.11 -10.04 13.19
N ALA A 146 0.83 -9.61 14.42
CA ALA A 146 1.69 -8.64 15.09
C ALA A 146 3.06 -9.31 15.34
N PRO A 147 4.15 -8.83 14.74
CA PRO A 147 5.46 -9.46 14.90
C PRO A 147 6.04 -9.20 16.29
N ALA A 148 6.76 -10.18 16.84
CA ALA A 148 7.39 -10.07 18.15
C ALA A 148 8.33 -8.86 18.26
N VAL A 149 9.05 -8.56 17.18
CA VAL A 149 9.94 -7.38 17.08
C VAL A 149 9.18 -6.08 17.30
N ALA A 150 7.95 -5.93 16.80
CA ALA A 150 7.16 -4.71 17.03
C ALA A 150 6.79 -4.51 18.50
N HIS A 151 6.47 -5.59 19.20
CA HIS A 151 6.21 -5.54 20.64
C HIS A 151 7.47 -5.20 21.44
N HIS A 152 8.62 -5.79 21.06
CA HIS A 152 9.91 -5.50 21.69
C HIS A 152 10.29 -4.02 21.52
N VAL A 153 10.20 -3.49 20.30
CA VAL A 153 10.49 -2.07 19.99
C VAL A 153 9.53 -1.15 20.77
N ALA A 154 8.22 -1.47 20.78
CA ALA A 154 7.25 -0.67 21.52
C ALA A 154 7.58 -0.60 23.03
N GLU A 155 7.92 -1.73 23.65
CA GLU A 155 8.34 -1.78 25.05
C GLU A 155 9.57 -0.91 25.32
N LYS A 156 10.60 -1.01 24.47
CA LYS A 156 11.85 -0.24 24.62
C LYS A 156 11.65 1.26 24.48
N LEU A 157 10.79 1.68 23.53
CA LEU A 157 10.50 3.09 23.30
C LEU A 157 9.44 3.67 24.27
N GLY A 158 8.79 2.82 25.09
CA GLY A 158 7.66 3.24 25.92
C GLY A 158 6.41 3.57 25.07
N PHE A 159 6.25 2.89 23.95
CA PHE A 159 5.10 3.00 23.04
C PHE A 159 4.14 1.82 23.25
N VAL A 160 2.99 1.88 22.60
CA VAL A 160 2.02 0.78 22.56
C VAL A 160 1.82 0.29 21.13
N THR A 161 1.57 -1.00 20.96
CA THR A 161 1.16 -1.55 19.67
C THR A 161 -0.36 -1.45 19.51
N SER A 162 -0.82 -1.19 18.28
CA SER A 162 -2.24 -1.14 17.95
C SER A 162 -2.49 -1.89 16.64
N PRO A 163 -3.46 -2.81 16.59
CA PRO A 163 -3.75 -3.56 15.38
C PRO A 163 -4.62 -2.76 14.41
N LEU A 164 -4.31 -2.88 13.10
CA LEU A 164 -5.10 -2.36 11.99
C LEU A 164 -5.05 -3.33 10.82
N GLY A 165 -6.10 -3.36 9.98
CA GLY A 165 -6.12 -4.10 8.72
C GLY A 165 -5.29 -3.39 7.65
N SER A 166 -5.25 -3.93 6.44
CA SER A 166 -4.61 -3.32 5.25
C SER A 166 -3.18 -2.81 5.47
N ALA A 167 -2.27 -3.07 4.58
CA ALA A 167 -0.91 -2.53 4.64
C ALA A 167 -0.91 -1.04 4.31
N GLY A 168 -1.70 -0.64 3.31
CA GLY A 168 -1.87 0.76 2.93
C GLY A 168 -2.49 1.60 4.03
N ALA A 169 -3.55 1.10 4.68
CA ALA A 169 -4.15 1.82 5.80
C ALA A 169 -3.14 2.04 6.93
N LYS A 170 -2.35 1.01 7.30
CA LYS A 170 -1.30 1.15 8.31
C LYS A 170 -0.27 2.21 7.94
N ALA A 171 0.24 2.17 6.71
CA ALA A 171 1.24 3.13 6.23
C ALA A 171 0.70 4.57 6.18
N MET A 172 -0.53 4.77 5.69
CA MET A 172 -1.13 6.10 5.62
C MET A 172 -1.45 6.66 7.01
N HIS A 173 -1.80 5.82 7.98
CA HIS A 173 -1.98 6.27 9.36
C HIS A 173 -0.66 6.66 10.04
N VAL A 174 0.50 6.13 9.61
CA VAL A 174 1.82 6.68 10.00
C VAL A 174 2.03 8.04 9.33
N LEU A 175 1.71 8.16 8.04
CA LEU A 175 1.86 9.40 7.28
C LEU A 175 1.11 10.57 7.92
N ILE A 176 -0.13 10.36 8.36
CA ILE A 176 -0.97 11.40 8.97
C ILE A 176 -0.72 11.60 10.48
N GLY A 177 0.19 10.81 11.09
CA GLY A 177 0.63 10.99 12.47
C GLY A 177 -0.21 10.30 13.54
N ASP A 178 -1.13 9.42 13.18
CA ASP A 178 -1.89 8.60 14.13
C ASP A 178 -1.02 7.53 14.79
N TYR A 179 0.07 7.15 14.11
CA TYR A 179 1.11 6.23 14.56
C TYR A 179 2.49 6.78 14.19
N ASP A 180 3.52 6.34 14.90
CA ASP A 180 4.90 6.75 14.66
C ASP A 180 5.67 5.76 13.80
N ALA A 181 5.25 4.50 13.80
CA ALA A 181 5.84 3.44 12.99
C ALA A 181 4.82 2.36 12.60
N TYR A 182 5.06 1.76 11.42
CA TYR A 182 4.48 0.52 10.97
C TYR A 182 5.60 -0.52 10.84
N ILE A 183 5.50 -1.60 11.61
CA ILE A 183 6.46 -2.70 11.61
C ILE A 183 5.72 -3.98 11.22
N HIS A 184 6.21 -4.64 10.16
CA HIS A 184 5.67 -5.91 9.70
C HIS A 184 6.79 -6.91 9.46
N ALA A 185 6.56 -8.20 9.76
CA ALA A 185 7.46 -9.29 9.47
C ALA A 185 6.65 -10.54 9.08
N GLY A 186 6.90 -11.04 7.87
CA GLY A 186 6.36 -12.26 7.31
C GLY A 186 5.02 -12.14 6.59
N GLY A 187 4.98 -12.60 5.34
CA GLY A 187 3.77 -12.81 4.57
C GLY A 187 3.17 -11.57 3.91
N GLN A 188 4.03 -10.73 3.34
CA GLN A 188 3.66 -9.71 2.37
C GLN A 188 4.30 -9.97 1.02
N TYR A 189 3.76 -9.31 0.01
CA TYR A 189 4.25 -9.31 -1.36
C TYR A 189 4.50 -7.88 -1.84
N GLU A 190 5.08 -7.72 -3.02
CA GLU A 190 5.40 -6.41 -3.57
C GLU A 190 4.19 -5.47 -3.68
N TRP A 191 3.02 -5.98 -4.01
CA TRP A 191 1.80 -5.19 -4.15
C TRP A 191 1.26 -4.65 -2.82
N ASP A 192 1.53 -5.33 -1.69
CA ASP A 192 1.19 -4.81 -0.35
C ASP A 192 1.95 -3.53 0.01
N SER A 193 3.13 -3.29 -0.60
CA SER A 193 4.05 -2.25 -0.12
C SER A 193 4.51 -1.25 -1.18
N ALA A 194 4.50 -1.55 -2.48
CA ALA A 194 5.05 -0.65 -3.50
C ALA A 194 4.41 0.75 -3.47
N ALA A 195 3.08 0.83 -3.44
CA ALA A 195 2.39 2.11 -3.36
C ALA A 195 2.54 2.79 -2.00
N PRO A 196 2.31 2.10 -0.85
CA PRO A 196 2.55 2.69 0.46
C PRO A 196 3.95 3.26 0.65
N VAL A 197 4.99 2.52 0.23
CA VAL A 197 6.38 2.97 0.31
C VAL A 197 6.63 4.17 -0.60
N GLY A 198 6.10 4.14 -1.83
CA GLY A 198 6.22 5.26 -2.77
C GLY A 198 5.67 6.56 -2.20
N VAL A 199 4.47 6.51 -1.61
CA VAL A 199 3.84 7.68 -0.96
C VAL A 199 4.62 8.12 0.29
N CYS A 200 4.99 7.18 1.17
CA CYS A 200 5.67 7.48 2.43
C CYS A 200 7.09 8.04 2.22
N LYS A 201 7.88 7.46 1.29
CA LYS A 201 9.21 7.99 0.93
C LYS A 201 9.12 9.39 0.35
N ALA A 202 8.18 9.65 -0.55
CA ALA A 202 7.95 10.98 -1.13
C ALA A 202 7.56 12.02 -0.07
N ALA A 203 6.87 11.60 0.98
CA ALA A 203 6.50 12.44 2.11
C ALA A 203 7.63 12.68 3.12
N GLY A 204 8.76 11.99 3.00
CA GLY A 204 9.92 12.12 3.89
C GLY A 204 9.94 11.15 5.07
N LEU A 205 9.09 10.12 5.10
CA LEU A 205 9.19 9.04 6.06
C LEU A 205 10.36 8.09 5.74
N HIS A 206 10.89 7.43 6.76
CA HIS A 206 11.83 6.33 6.58
C HIS A 206 11.07 5.07 6.14
N CYS A 207 11.60 4.40 5.08
CA CYS A 207 11.06 3.14 4.58
C CYS A 207 12.22 2.21 4.21
N SER A 208 12.32 1.07 4.88
CA SER A 208 13.36 0.07 4.65
C SER A 208 12.88 -1.35 5.00
N ARG A 209 13.72 -2.32 4.78
CA ARG A 209 13.68 -3.62 5.42
C ARG A 209 14.02 -3.47 6.90
N LEU A 210 13.75 -4.49 7.72
CA LEU A 210 14.14 -4.49 9.14
C LEU A 210 15.64 -4.62 9.37
N ASP A 211 16.40 -5.05 8.37
CA ASP A 211 17.87 -5.05 8.37
C ASP A 211 18.48 -3.74 7.85
N GLY A 212 17.65 -2.73 7.57
CA GLY A 212 18.05 -1.44 7.02
C GLY A 212 18.27 -1.41 5.51
N SER A 213 18.17 -2.54 4.81
CA SER A 213 18.35 -2.59 3.36
C SER A 213 17.17 -1.92 2.61
N GLU A 214 17.44 -1.49 1.38
CA GLU A 214 16.43 -0.85 0.53
C GLU A 214 15.32 -1.80 0.11
N LEU A 215 14.13 -1.22 -0.06
CA LEU A 215 12.98 -1.87 -0.66
C LEU A 215 13.04 -1.65 -2.17
N LEU A 216 13.35 -2.73 -2.91
CA LEU A 216 13.35 -2.76 -4.37
C LEU A 216 12.25 -3.68 -4.88
N TYR A 217 11.65 -3.30 -6.00
CA TYR A 217 10.46 -3.92 -6.57
C TYR A 217 10.71 -4.46 -7.98
N ASN A 218 9.72 -5.17 -8.52
CA ASN A 218 9.79 -5.91 -9.78
C ASN A 218 10.80 -7.06 -9.73
N ASN A 219 10.84 -7.76 -8.59
CA ASN A 219 11.68 -8.95 -8.44
C ASN A 219 11.00 -10.19 -9.04
N LYS A 220 11.81 -11.22 -9.34
CA LYS A 220 11.30 -12.53 -9.77
C LYS A 220 10.50 -13.21 -8.66
N ASP A 221 10.98 -13.14 -7.42
CA ASP A 221 10.23 -13.53 -6.24
C ASP A 221 9.60 -12.26 -5.65
N THR A 222 8.29 -12.20 -5.70
CA THR A 222 7.52 -11.04 -5.24
C THR A 222 7.33 -11.00 -3.72
N TYR A 223 7.84 -12.01 -3.00
CA TYR A 223 7.70 -12.09 -1.55
C TYR A 223 8.54 -11.03 -0.83
N MET A 224 7.90 -10.29 0.07
CA MET A 224 8.51 -9.25 0.91
C MET A 224 8.50 -9.73 2.37
N PRO A 225 9.65 -10.16 2.93
CA PRO A 225 9.66 -10.79 4.25
C PRO A 225 9.39 -9.83 5.41
N ASP A 226 9.65 -8.56 5.26
CA ASP A 226 9.43 -7.55 6.30
C ASP A 226 9.41 -6.13 5.73
N ILE A 227 8.94 -5.18 6.53
CA ILE A 227 8.94 -3.76 6.21
C ILE A 227 8.94 -2.92 7.49
N LEU A 228 9.68 -1.81 7.43
CA LEU A 228 9.62 -0.71 8.38
C LEU A 228 9.22 0.56 7.64
N ILE A 229 8.14 1.19 8.08
CA ILE A 229 7.78 2.58 7.72
C ILE A 229 7.67 3.35 9.01
N CYS A 230 8.47 4.39 9.20
CA CYS A 230 8.43 5.14 10.45
C CYS A 230 8.83 6.60 10.25
N ARG A 231 8.63 7.39 11.27
CA ARG A 231 9.20 8.74 11.35
C ARG A 231 10.72 8.64 11.31
N PRO A 232 11.40 9.48 10.52
CA PRO A 232 12.86 9.38 10.32
C PRO A 232 13.67 9.40 11.62
N GLU A 233 13.19 10.15 12.62
CA GLU A 233 13.87 10.29 13.90
C GLU A 233 13.87 9.02 14.76
N LEU A 234 13.04 8.02 14.40
CA LEU A 234 12.95 6.73 15.09
C LEU A 234 13.66 5.59 14.36
N ALA A 235 14.15 5.85 13.14
CA ALA A 235 14.64 4.80 12.27
C ALA A 235 15.83 4.05 12.88
N ASP A 236 16.86 4.76 13.29
CA ASP A 236 18.09 4.18 13.84
C ASP A 236 17.78 3.36 15.11
N ASP A 237 17.00 3.94 16.04
CA ASP A 237 16.60 3.25 17.27
C ASP A 237 15.84 1.95 16.98
N ILE A 238 14.91 1.98 16.01
CA ILE A 238 14.11 0.79 15.65
C ILE A 238 15.00 -0.28 14.99
N LEU A 239 15.87 0.11 14.05
CA LEU A 239 16.75 -0.81 13.34
C LEU A 239 17.78 -1.47 14.24
N GLU A 240 18.28 -0.78 15.29
CA GLU A 240 19.18 -1.37 16.29
C GLU A 240 18.48 -2.43 17.16
N MET A 241 17.15 -2.36 17.28
CA MET A 241 16.35 -3.30 18.08
C MET A 241 15.71 -4.42 17.26
N ALA A 242 15.70 -4.31 15.92
CA ALA A 242 15.09 -5.27 15.00
C ALA A 242 16.05 -6.42 14.70
#